data_963def6765b7f5c52b39011fe1142c58
#
_entry.id   963def6765b7f5c52b39011fe1142c58
#
_cell.length_a   1.000
_cell.length_b   1.000
_cell.length_c   1.000
_cell.angle_alpha   90.00
_cell.angle_beta   90.00
_cell.angle_gamma   90.00
#
_symmetry.space_group_name_H-M   'P 1'
#
loop_
_entity.id
_entity.type
_entity.pdbx_description
1 polymer ?
#
loop_
_entity_poly.entity_id
_entity_poly.type
_entity_poly.pdbx_seq_one_letter_code
_entity_poly.pdbx_strand_id
1 'polypeptide(L)'
;MLKSLFVAAVFLAAGAGPLAAQAVKTIKYTHFQPGREDQPKHAAALAFKRHVEEKSNGTLKVEIYPAGQLGNATTVMEGLRFGTVELAVVHDGGISGTYKAFDIFALPYLFKNQKVAWAVLDGPFGKEFAQGMLKETGIRLMAYADNGIRHFTTSKKAITSPDDLKGMKMRVQPSPVFIEMVKALGASPSAIDWAELPAALSQGIVDGQENGVTNILAASLYQSQKHVTLDGHVYSLHAYLMSDAFYQGLTAEQRKIVDDGVEIAKGIHRKMTSEQDINAGKILSAKGMTVTELSPEQIDVFRKIAQPAVRAHLEKETGKELVGKLIEATAAAEKSH
;
A
#
# COMPACT_ATOMS: atom_id res chain seq x y z
N MET A 1 -66.23 -57.69 31.92
CA MET A 1 -66.13 -56.21 31.71
C MET A 1 -64.64 -55.84 31.74
N LEU A 2 -64.00 -55.78 30.60
CA LEU A 2 -62.60 -55.35 30.49
C LEU A 2 -62.58 -53.94 29.88
N LYS A 3 -62.01 -52.95 30.61
CA LYS A 3 -61.82 -51.61 30.13
C LYS A 3 -60.39 -51.49 29.59
N SER A 4 -60.25 -51.31 28.26
CA SER A 4 -59.01 -51.06 27.60
C SER A 4 -58.60 -49.58 27.76
N LEU A 5 -57.44 -49.29 28.35
CA LEU A 5 -56.79 -47.99 28.34
C LEU A 5 -55.96 -47.80 27.07
N PHE A 6 -56.33 -46.86 26.24
CA PHE A 6 -55.52 -46.38 25.16
C PHE A 6 -54.52 -45.29 25.67
N VAL A 7 -53.22 -45.53 25.64
CA VAL A 7 -52.20 -44.52 25.89
C VAL A 7 -51.81 -43.93 24.54
N ALA A 8 -52.15 -42.68 24.37
CA ALA A 8 -51.72 -41.91 23.19
C ALA A 8 -50.30 -41.37 23.41
N ALA A 9 -49.35 -41.90 22.67
CA ALA A 9 -47.98 -41.34 22.63
C ALA A 9 -47.96 -40.14 21.69
N VAL A 10 -47.73 -38.94 22.25
CA VAL A 10 -47.52 -37.72 21.50
C VAL A 10 -46.02 -37.67 21.10
N PHE A 11 -45.72 -37.89 19.83
CA PHE A 11 -44.41 -37.63 19.26
C PHE A 11 -44.24 -36.14 19.06
N LEU A 12 -43.39 -35.46 19.88
CA LEU A 12 -42.86 -34.13 19.57
C LEU A 12 -41.82 -34.27 18.46
N ALA A 13 -42.20 -34.01 17.22
CA ALA A 13 -41.28 -33.80 16.14
C ALA A 13 -40.59 -32.44 16.35
N ALA A 14 -39.34 -32.47 16.88
CA ALA A 14 -38.48 -31.29 16.88
C ALA A 14 -38.17 -30.93 15.43
N GLY A 15 -38.84 -29.89 14.93
CA GLY A 15 -38.61 -29.34 13.60
C GLY A 15 -37.25 -28.70 13.54
N ALA A 16 -36.23 -29.44 13.01
CA ALA A 16 -35.02 -28.84 12.47
C ALA A 16 -35.45 -28.04 11.22
N GLY A 17 -35.73 -26.76 11.40
CA GLY A 17 -35.90 -25.85 10.25
C GLY A 17 -34.66 -25.93 9.36
N PRO A 18 -34.81 -25.81 8.04
CA PRO A 18 -33.67 -25.78 7.17
C PRO A 18 -32.74 -24.63 7.57
N LEU A 19 -31.49 -24.94 7.98
CA LEU A 19 -30.46 -23.94 8.02
C LEU A 19 -30.40 -23.34 6.61
N ALA A 20 -30.92 -22.12 6.44
CA ALA A 20 -30.80 -21.38 5.21
C ALA A 20 -29.27 -21.30 4.92
N ALA A 21 -28.80 -22.01 3.90
CA ALA A 21 -27.42 -21.94 3.49
C ALA A 21 -27.10 -20.47 3.22
N GLN A 22 -26.24 -19.90 4.04
CA GLN A 22 -25.85 -18.49 3.89
C GLN A 22 -25.18 -18.35 2.52
N ALA A 23 -25.67 -17.44 1.68
CA ALA A 23 -25.10 -17.23 0.35
C ALA A 23 -23.59 -16.88 0.48
N VAL A 24 -22.76 -17.60 -0.28
CA VAL A 24 -21.30 -17.35 -0.31
C VAL A 24 -21.04 -15.96 -0.84
N LYS A 25 -20.31 -15.16 -0.08
CA LYS A 25 -19.85 -13.83 -0.52
C LYS A 25 -18.43 -13.92 -1.06
N THR A 26 -18.19 -13.34 -2.23
CA THR A 26 -16.88 -13.34 -2.87
C THR A 26 -16.18 -12.01 -2.62
N ILE A 27 -14.91 -12.09 -2.19
CA ILE A 27 -13.99 -10.96 -2.04
C ILE A 27 -13.05 -10.98 -3.25
N LYS A 28 -13.24 -10.09 -4.21
CA LYS A 28 -12.25 -9.82 -5.25
C LYS A 28 -11.13 -8.98 -4.63
N TYR A 29 -9.98 -9.62 -4.44
CA TYR A 29 -8.80 -9.01 -3.86
C TYR A 29 -7.79 -8.68 -4.97
N THR A 30 -7.50 -7.41 -5.19
CA THR A 30 -6.56 -6.99 -6.25
C THR A 30 -5.31 -6.31 -5.70
N HIS A 31 -4.20 -6.46 -6.42
CA HIS A 31 -2.93 -5.74 -6.20
C HIS A 31 -2.14 -5.62 -7.51
N PHE A 32 -1.10 -4.75 -7.52
CA PHE A 32 -0.40 -4.38 -8.76
C PHE A 32 0.94 -5.10 -8.98
N GLN A 33 1.33 -6.01 -8.10
CA GLN A 33 2.55 -6.81 -8.30
C GLN A 33 2.26 -8.16 -8.97
N PRO A 34 3.28 -8.77 -9.61
CA PRO A 34 3.15 -10.11 -10.18
C PRO A 34 2.62 -11.15 -9.19
N GLY A 35 1.86 -12.12 -9.69
CA GLY A 35 1.28 -13.22 -8.91
C GLY A 35 2.32 -14.29 -8.56
N ARG A 36 3.37 -13.95 -7.82
CA ARG A 36 4.43 -14.85 -7.36
C ARG A 36 4.59 -14.74 -5.85
N GLU A 37 4.85 -15.86 -5.20
CA GLU A 37 4.97 -15.94 -3.73
C GLU A 37 6.19 -15.19 -3.16
N ASP A 38 7.21 -14.94 -3.99
CA ASP A 38 8.36 -14.10 -3.63
C ASP A 38 8.04 -12.60 -3.58
N GLN A 39 6.83 -12.23 -4.01
CA GLN A 39 6.36 -10.84 -3.98
C GLN A 39 5.54 -10.58 -2.71
N PRO A 40 5.93 -9.60 -1.87
CA PRO A 40 5.29 -9.35 -0.57
C PRO A 40 3.78 -9.22 -0.62
N LYS A 41 3.26 -8.50 -1.63
CA LYS A 41 1.82 -8.28 -1.77
C LYS A 41 1.06 -9.54 -2.15
N HIS A 42 1.65 -10.38 -3.00
CA HIS A 42 1.01 -11.63 -3.41
C HIS A 42 1.06 -12.68 -2.30
N ALA A 43 2.19 -12.82 -1.60
CA ALA A 43 2.31 -13.68 -0.42
C ALA A 43 1.29 -13.28 0.67
N ALA A 44 1.12 -11.98 0.91
CA ALA A 44 0.12 -11.46 1.83
C ALA A 44 -1.32 -11.79 1.37
N ALA A 45 -1.62 -11.66 0.07
CA ALA A 45 -2.92 -11.98 -0.49
C ALA A 45 -3.26 -13.48 -0.34
N LEU A 46 -2.28 -14.36 -0.57
CA LEU A 46 -2.44 -15.80 -0.37
C LEU A 46 -2.71 -16.15 1.11
N ALA A 47 -2.03 -15.49 2.04
CA ALA A 47 -2.25 -15.70 3.46
C ALA A 47 -3.64 -15.18 3.90
N PHE A 48 -4.07 -14.02 3.42
CA PHE A 48 -5.41 -13.51 3.61
C PHE A 48 -6.46 -14.51 3.11
N LYS A 49 -6.32 -14.94 1.85
CA LYS A 49 -7.24 -15.93 1.24
C LYS A 49 -7.37 -17.19 2.09
N ARG A 50 -6.25 -17.79 2.48
CA ARG A 50 -6.23 -19.01 3.30
C ARG A 50 -6.97 -18.79 4.60
N HIS A 51 -6.65 -17.74 5.34
CA HIS A 51 -7.28 -17.44 6.62
C HIS A 51 -8.79 -17.24 6.49
N VAL A 52 -9.22 -16.43 5.52
CA VAL A 52 -10.63 -16.07 5.35
C VAL A 52 -11.46 -17.29 4.92
N GLU A 53 -10.98 -18.07 3.96
CA GLU A 53 -11.71 -19.25 3.47
C GLU A 53 -11.80 -20.36 4.52
N GLU A 54 -10.68 -20.62 5.24
CA GLU A 54 -10.67 -21.64 6.32
C GLU A 54 -11.55 -21.24 7.51
N LYS A 55 -11.50 -19.98 7.95
CA LYS A 55 -12.22 -19.54 9.14
C LYS A 55 -13.70 -19.28 8.89
N SER A 56 -14.08 -18.92 7.68
CA SER A 56 -15.48 -18.66 7.33
C SER A 56 -16.30 -19.91 7.04
N ASN A 57 -15.73 -21.10 7.12
CA ASN A 57 -16.41 -22.36 6.77
C ASN A 57 -17.11 -22.30 5.40
N GLY A 58 -16.47 -21.63 4.41
CA GLY A 58 -16.98 -21.50 3.06
C GLY A 58 -18.05 -20.43 2.84
N THR A 59 -18.39 -19.60 3.85
CA THR A 59 -19.32 -18.47 3.68
C THR A 59 -18.67 -17.26 3.01
N LEU A 60 -17.32 -17.20 3.01
CA LEU A 60 -16.52 -16.22 2.27
C LEU A 60 -15.60 -16.95 1.30
N LYS A 61 -15.48 -16.44 0.06
CA LYS A 61 -14.55 -16.88 -0.97
C LYS A 61 -13.64 -15.70 -1.33
N VAL A 62 -12.34 -15.95 -1.57
CA VAL A 62 -11.40 -14.92 -1.99
C VAL A 62 -10.85 -15.25 -3.37
N GLU A 63 -11.02 -14.31 -4.29
CA GLU A 63 -10.46 -14.37 -5.64
C GLU A 63 -9.38 -13.32 -5.78
N ILE A 64 -8.12 -13.76 -6.02
CA ILE A 64 -6.97 -12.86 -6.10
C ILE A 64 -6.73 -12.47 -7.56
N TYR A 65 -6.63 -11.16 -7.79
CA TYR A 65 -6.37 -10.54 -9.09
C TYR A 65 -5.05 -9.74 -9.02
N PRO A 66 -3.89 -10.40 -9.30
CA PRO A 66 -2.58 -9.75 -9.27
C PRO A 66 -2.33 -8.90 -10.51
N ALA A 67 -1.19 -8.19 -10.52
CA ALA A 67 -0.66 -7.45 -11.66
C ALA A 67 -1.63 -6.44 -12.32
N GLY A 68 -2.56 -5.88 -11.51
CA GLY A 68 -3.51 -4.90 -12.03
C GLY A 68 -4.59 -5.47 -12.97
N GLN A 69 -4.93 -6.76 -12.86
CA GLN A 69 -5.93 -7.41 -13.72
C GLN A 69 -7.32 -6.74 -13.66
N LEU A 70 -7.64 -6.03 -12.58
CA LEU A 70 -8.90 -5.28 -12.45
C LEU A 70 -8.76 -3.79 -12.85
N GLY A 71 -7.69 -3.42 -13.53
CA GLY A 71 -7.42 -2.06 -13.99
C GLY A 71 -6.28 -1.37 -13.25
N ASN A 72 -6.03 -0.10 -13.59
CA ASN A 72 -5.07 0.75 -12.90
C ASN A 72 -5.60 1.23 -11.53
N ALA A 73 -4.79 1.99 -10.79
CA ALA A 73 -5.16 2.44 -9.44
C ALA A 73 -6.47 3.25 -9.44
N THR A 74 -6.68 4.15 -10.39
CA THR A 74 -7.91 4.95 -10.49
C THR A 74 -9.14 4.06 -10.65
N THR A 75 -9.11 3.12 -11.60
CA THR A 75 -10.21 2.16 -11.83
C THR A 75 -10.50 1.31 -10.59
N VAL A 76 -9.44 0.86 -9.89
CA VAL A 76 -9.58 0.07 -8.66
C VAL A 76 -10.19 0.90 -7.53
N MET A 77 -9.77 2.16 -7.34
CA MET A 77 -10.34 3.07 -6.35
C MET A 77 -11.84 3.33 -6.61
N GLU A 78 -12.23 3.53 -7.85
CA GLU A 78 -13.64 3.63 -8.26
C GLU A 78 -14.38 2.32 -7.98
N GLY A 79 -13.78 1.17 -8.30
CA GLY A 79 -14.33 -0.15 -8.03
C GLY A 79 -14.61 -0.39 -6.55
N LEU A 80 -13.71 0.03 -5.65
CA LEU A 80 -13.92 -0.02 -4.19
C LEU A 80 -15.10 0.86 -3.76
N ARG A 81 -15.18 2.07 -4.31
CA ARG A 81 -16.25 3.02 -3.98
C ARG A 81 -17.62 2.51 -4.42
N PHE A 82 -17.70 1.89 -5.60
CA PHE A 82 -18.96 1.37 -6.15
C PHE A 82 -19.24 -0.09 -5.79
N GLY A 83 -18.33 -0.77 -5.06
CA GLY A 83 -18.51 -2.15 -4.63
C GLY A 83 -18.34 -3.19 -5.74
N THR A 84 -17.67 -2.87 -6.85
CA THR A 84 -17.29 -3.84 -7.90
C THR A 84 -15.95 -4.50 -7.63
N VAL A 85 -15.15 -3.95 -6.73
CA VAL A 85 -13.96 -4.52 -6.10
C VAL A 85 -14.18 -4.48 -4.60
N GLU A 86 -13.95 -5.60 -3.91
CA GLU A 86 -14.20 -5.70 -2.48
C GLU A 86 -12.97 -5.32 -1.65
N LEU A 87 -11.77 -5.75 -2.07
CA LEU A 87 -10.50 -5.48 -1.36
C LEU A 87 -9.37 -5.18 -2.35
N ALA A 88 -8.58 -4.17 -2.05
CA ALA A 88 -7.40 -3.83 -2.85
C ALA A 88 -6.22 -3.41 -1.97
N VAL A 89 -5.00 -3.67 -2.46
CA VAL A 89 -3.76 -3.08 -1.91
C VAL A 89 -3.25 -2.06 -2.91
N VAL A 90 -3.40 -0.79 -2.55
CA VAL A 90 -3.11 0.36 -3.43
C VAL A 90 -1.95 1.17 -2.85
N HIS A 91 -1.04 1.62 -3.71
CA HIS A 91 0.08 2.49 -3.35
C HIS A 91 -0.38 3.94 -3.14
N ASP A 92 0.36 4.68 -2.33
CA ASP A 92 0.08 6.06 -1.95
C ASP A 92 -0.26 6.98 -3.14
N GLY A 93 0.57 7.03 -4.18
CA GLY A 93 0.29 7.85 -5.35
C GLY A 93 -0.94 7.42 -6.17
N GLY A 94 -1.40 6.18 -6.01
CA GLY A 94 -2.65 5.70 -6.64
C GLY A 94 -3.91 6.11 -5.87
N ILE A 95 -3.76 6.48 -4.59
CA ILE A 95 -4.87 6.92 -3.73
C ILE A 95 -5.09 8.43 -3.84
N SER A 96 -4.04 9.19 -4.12
CA SER A 96 -4.01 10.66 -4.18
C SER A 96 -5.17 11.29 -4.96
N GLY A 97 -5.50 10.73 -6.14
CA GLY A 97 -6.60 11.22 -6.99
C GLY A 97 -7.99 11.05 -6.38
N THR A 98 -8.17 10.10 -5.45
CA THR A 98 -9.46 9.85 -4.78
C THR A 98 -9.51 10.51 -3.40
N TYR A 99 -8.41 10.52 -2.68
CA TYR A 99 -8.29 11.11 -1.34
C TYR A 99 -6.97 11.88 -1.22
N LYS A 100 -7.02 13.16 -1.56
CA LYS A 100 -5.86 14.06 -1.63
C LYS A 100 -5.06 14.14 -0.33
N ALA A 101 -5.75 14.07 0.82
CA ALA A 101 -5.10 14.07 2.12
C ALA A 101 -4.08 12.94 2.29
N PHE A 102 -4.18 11.85 1.50
CA PHE A 102 -3.24 10.73 1.58
C PHE A 102 -1.81 11.11 1.19
N ASP A 103 -1.64 12.17 0.40
CA ASP A 103 -0.32 12.67 -0.02
C ASP A 103 0.58 13.12 1.14
N ILE A 104 0.01 13.44 2.32
CA ILE A 104 0.81 13.88 3.48
C ILE A 104 1.86 12.86 3.92
N PHE A 105 1.60 11.56 3.71
CA PHE A 105 2.53 10.50 4.07
C PHE A 105 3.77 10.44 3.16
N ALA A 106 3.72 11.07 2.00
CA ALA A 106 4.85 11.17 1.07
C ALA A 106 5.74 12.41 1.32
N LEU A 107 5.60 13.09 2.47
CA LEU A 107 6.53 14.16 2.86
C LEU A 107 7.95 13.59 2.93
N PRO A 108 8.91 14.09 2.11
CA PRO A 108 10.26 13.55 2.06
C PRO A 108 10.96 13.58 3.42
N TYR A 109 11.69 12.48 3.72
CA TYR A 109 12.47 12.32 4.95
C TYR A 109 11.66 12.52 6.24
N LEU A 110 10.36 12.24 6.20
CA LEU A 110 9.47 12.38 7.36
C LEU A 110 9.79 11.34 8.43
N PHE A 111 9.85 10.08 8.06
CA PHE A 111 10.04 8.98 8.99
C PHE A 111 11.51 8.56 9.04
N LYS A 112 12.11 8.59 10.23
CA LYS A 112 13.49 8.18 10.47
C LYS A 112 13.75 6.71 10.11
N ASN A 113 12.76 5.85 10.31
CA ASN A 113 12.80 4.42 9.99
C ASN A 113 11.38 3.85 9.91
N GLN A 114 11.26 2.59 9.46
CA GLN A 114 9.99 1.89 9.33
C GLN A 114 9.24 1.73 10.65
N LYS A 115 9.93 1.54 11.79
CA LYS A 115 9.27 1.37 13.10
C LYS A 115 8.55 2.63 13.54
N VAL A 116 9.16 3.80 13.30
CA VAL A 116 8.52 5.11 13.54
C VAL A 116 7.28 5.26 12.65
N ALA A 117 7.40 4.94 11.37
CA ALA A 117 6.26 4.98 10.44
C ALA A 117 5.12 4.06 10.92
N TRP A 118 5.41 2.82 11.29
CA TRP A 118 4.39 1.90 11.79
C TRP A 118 3.74 2.37 13.08
N ALA A 119 4.50 2.95 14.01
CA ALA A 119 3.95 3.49 15.25
C ALA A 119 2.96 4.63 15.00
N VAL A 120 3.23 5.51 14.03
CA VAL A 120 2.33 6.59 13.63
C VAL A 120 1.09 6.06 12.91
N LEU A 121 1.29 5.16 11.93
CA LEU A 121 0.24 4.64 11.07
C LEU A 121 -0.73 3.69 11.81
N ASP A 122 -0.22 2.86 12.72
CA ASP A 122 -1.07 1.96 13.53
C ASP A 122 -1.58 2.66 14.81
N GLY A 123 -1.05 3.84 15.11
CA GLY A 123 -1.39 4.66 16.28
C GLY A 123 -2.67 5.48 16.14
N PRO A 124 -2.92 6.37 17.09
CA PRO A 124 -4.12 7.22 17.09
C PRO A 124 -4.26 8.07 15.83
N PHE A 125 -3.15 8.66 15.34
CA PHE A 125 -3.15 9.46 14.11
C PHE A 125 -3.64 8.66 12.90
N GLY A 126 -3.07 7.48 12.64
CA GLY A 126 -3.45 6.66 11.50
C GLY A 126 -4.90 6.17 11.58
N LYS A 127 -5.42 5.90 12.80
CA LYS A 127 -6.82 5.52 13.02
C LYS A 127 -7.78 6.68 12.74
N GLU A 128 -7.47 7.90 13.21
CA GLU A 128 -8.25 9.10 12.92
C GLU A 128 -8.27 9.39 11.42
N PHE A 129 -7.09 9.29 10.79
CA PHE A 129 -6.94 9.48 9.34
C PHE A 129 -7.78 8.49 8.52
N ALA A 130 -7.79 7.21 8.91
CA ALA A 130 -8.60 6.17 8.27
C ALA A 130 -10.11 6.46 8.36
N GLN A 131 -10.58 7.00 9.50
CA GLN A 131 -11.97 7.42 9.67
C GLN A 131 -12.31 8.62 8.76
N GLY A 132 -11.39 9.57 8.62
CA GLY A 132 -11.52 10.71 7.69
C GLY A 132 -11.68 10.23 6.24
N MET A 133 -10.84 9.32 5.80
CA MET A 133 -10.92 8.73 4.46
C MET A 133 -12.26 8.01 4.23
N LEU A 134 -12.69 7.21 5.18
CA LEU A 134 -13.99 6.51 5.10
C LEU A 134 -15.15 7.50 4.94
N LYS A 135 -15.17 8.53 5.77
CA LYS A 135 -16.23 9.56 5.75
C LYS A 135 -16.31 10.29 4.42
N GLU A 136 -15.16 10.62 3.81
CA GLU A 136 -15.10 11.41 2.59
C GLU A 136 -15.33 10.57 1.34
N THR A 137 -14.80 9.33 1.30
CA THR A 137 -14.75 8.53 0.08
C THR A 137 -15.69 7.33 0.04
N GLY A 138 -16.16 6.87 1.20
CA GLY A 138 -16.88 5.59 1.33
C GLY A 138 -15.97 4.36 1.20
N ILE A 139 -14.64 4.56 1.21
CA ILE A 139 -13.65 3.49 1.14
C ILE A 139 -13.04 3.30 2.53
N ARG A 140 -13.09 2.09 3.03
CA ARG A 140 -12.54 1.70 4.33
C ARG A 140 -11.06 1.40 4.22
N LEU A 141 -10.23 2.16 4.93
CA LEU A 141 -8.83 1.85 5.10
C LEU A 141 -8.70 0.86 6.28
N MET A 142 -8.34 -0.38 5.95
CA MET A 142 -8.25 -1.50 6.89
C MET A 142 -6.89 -1.56 7.58
N ALA A 143 -5.81 -1.31 6.84
CA ALA A 143 -4.45 -1.35 7.35
C ALA A 143 -3.47 -0.59 6.45
N TYR A 144 -2.34 -0.20 7.04
CA TYR A 144 -1.19 0.35 6.32
C TYR A 144 -0.07 -0.70 6.25
N ALA A 145 0.55 -0.82 5.09
CA ALA A 145 1.72 -1.67 4.88
C ALA A 145 2.78 -0.91 4.06
N ASP A 146 3.91 -1.55 3.82
CA ASP A 146 5.07 -0.90 3.21
C ASP A 146 5.04 -1.02 1.69
N ASN A 147 5.10 0.10 0.99
CA ASN A 147 5.51 0.13 -0.41
C ASN A 147 7.05 0.13 -0.52
N GLY A 148 7.71 0.43 0.58
CA GLY A 148 9.13 0.39 0.81
C GLY A 148 9.77 1.78 0.90
N ILE A 149 11.04 1.79 1.32
CA ILE A 149 11.87 2.99 1.32
C ILE A 149 12.28 3.27 -0.12
N ARG A 150 12.03 4.49 -0.59
CA ARG A 150 12.21 4.86 -1.99
C ARG A 150 13.57 5.46 -2.23
N HIS A 151 14.14 5.09 -3.39
CA HIS A 151 15.48 5.42 -3.85
C HIS A 151 15.46 5.83 -5.30
N PHE A 152 16.35 6.71 -5.71
CA PHE A 152 16.51 7.08 -7.13
C PHE A 152 17.21 5.95 -7.91
N THR A 153 16.73 5.66 -9.11
CA THR A 153 17.42 4.83 -10.09
C THR A 153 17.57 5.56 -11.41
N THR A 154 18.67 5.30 -12.12
CA THR A 154 18.96 5.91 -13.43
C THR A 154 19.61 4.91 -14.38
N SER A 155 19.54 5.21 -15.69
CA SER A 155 20.17 4.39 -16.72
C SER A 155 21.65 4.74 -16.96
N LYS A 156 22.07 5.99 -16.72
CA LYS A 156 23.38 6.51 -17.23
C LYS A 156 24.39 6.84 -16.14
N LYS A 157 23.99 7.45 -15.02
CA LYS A 157 24.91 7.93 -13.98
C LYS A 157 24.28 7.83 -12.60
N ALA A 158 25.12 7.69 -11.57
CA ALA A 158 24.69 7.79 -10.20
C ALA A 158 24.21 9.22 -9.86
N ILE A 159 23.32 9.34 -8.87
CA ILE A 159 22.89 10.60 -8.27
C ILE A 159 23.60 10.71 -6.92
N THR A 160 24.52 11.66 -6.77
CA THR A 160 25.28 11.90 -5.54
C THR A 160 24.96 13.24 -4.90
N SER A 161 24.32 14.11 -5.67
CA SER A 161 23.86 15.43 -5.23
C SER A 161 22.59 15.85 -6.02
N PRO A 162 21.82 16.84 -5.56
CA PRO A 162 20.69 17.38 -6.33
C PRO A 162 21.09 17.92 -7.71
N ASP A 163 22.33 18.38 -7.87
CA ASP A 163 22.83 18.87 -9.16
C ASP A 163 22.88 17.78 -10.22
N ASP A 164 23.03 16.52 -9.83
CA ASP A 164 23.01 15.40 -10.76
C ASP A 164 21.62 15.15 -11.37
N LEU A 165 20.57 15.61 -10.72
CA LEU A 165 19.19 15.51 -11.21
C LEU A 165 18.83 16.60 -12.22
N LYS A 166 19.60 17.70 -12.29
CA LYS A 166 19.31 18.81 -13.20
C LYS A 166 19.24 18.36 -14.64
N GLY A 167 18.12 18.66 -15.30
CA GLY A 167 17.86 18.31 -16.68
C GLY A 167 17.51 16.84 -16.95
N MET A 168 17.50 15.97 -15.94
CA MET A 168 17.05 14.59 -16.08
C MET A 168 15.53 14.53 -16.17
N LYS A 169 15.03 13.66 -17.04
CA LYS A 169 13.61 13.29 -17.08
C LYS A 169 13.38 12.13 -16.09
N MET A 170 12.72 12.42 -14.99
CA MET A 170 12.48 11.43 -13.94
C MET A 170 11.01 11.02 -13.92
N ARG A 171 10.76 9.73 -14.08
CA ARG A 171 9.39 9.24 -13.86
C ARG A 171 9.05 9.26 -12.38
N VAL A 172 7.86 9.68 -12.09
CA VAL A 172 7.22 9.59 -10.77
C VAL A 172 5.86 8.89 -10.88
N GLN A 173 5.34 8.39 -9.78
CA GLN A 173 3.95 7.92 -9.76
C GLN A 173 2.98 9.10 -9.92
N PRO A 174 1.72 8.87 -10.40
CA PRO A 174 0.75 9.94 -10.66
C PRO A 174 0.23 10.58 -9.37
N SER A 175 1.07 11.39 -8.72
CA SER A 175 0.73 12.15 -7.52
C SER A 175 1.45 13.49 -7.53
N PRO A 176 0.75 14.59 -7.22
CA PRO A 176 1.33 15.94 -7.19
C PRO A 176 2.52 16.07 -6.25
N VAL A 177 2.53 15.37 -5.13
CA VAL A 177 3.61 15.44 -4.14
C VAL A 177 4.94 14.92 -4.68
N PHE A 178 4.93 13.83 -5.46
CA PHE A 178 6.14 13.29 -6.10
C PHE A 178 6.61 14.18 -7.25
N ILE A 179 5.68 14.80 -7.97
CA ILE A 179 5.98 15.81 -9.00
C ILE A 179 6.72 16.99 -8.37
N GLU A 180 6.19 17.56 -7.28
CA GLU A 180 6.80 18.70 -6.60
C GLU A 180 8.17 18.34 -5.99
N MET A 181 8.34 17.15 -5.43
CA MET A 181 9.62 16.71 -4.89
C MET A 181 10.71 16.68 -5.97
N VAL A 182 10.43 16.00 -7.09
CA VAL A 182 11.40 15.85 -8.19
C VAL A 182 11.72 17.21 -8.84
N LYS A 183 10.71 18.07 -8.97
CA LYS A 183 10.86 19.44 -9.47
C LYS A 183 11.71 20.31 -8.57
N ALA A 184 11.48 20.25 -7.25
CA ALA A 184 12.29 20.98 -6.27
C ALA A 184 13.77 20.57 -6.33
N LEU A 185 14.04 19.29 -6.59
CA LEU A 185 15.41 18.77 -6.77
C LEU A 185 16.03 19.09 -8.14
N GLY A 186 15.31 19.78 -9.04
CA GLY A 186 15.83 20.28 -10.32
C GLY A 186 15.65 19.35 -11.51
N ALA A 187 14.98 18.21 -11.36
CA ALA A 187 14.66 17.33 -12.48
C ALA A 187 13.33 17.69 -13.14
N SER A 188 13.06 17.10 -14.32
CA SER A 188 11.82 17.21 -15.05
C SER A 188 10.95 15.98 -14.76
N PRO A 189 9.88 16.09 -13.94
CA PRO A 189 9.03 14.96 -13.60
C PRO A 189 8.12 14.56 -14.76
N SER A 190 7.90 13.26 -14.92
CA SER A 190 6.91 12.66 -15.81
C SER A 190 6.05 11.70 -14.99
N ALA A 191 4.76 12.01 -14.81
CA ALA A 191 3.81 11.13 -14.16
C ALA A 191 3.42 10.01 -15.14
N ILE A 192 3.84 8.77 -14.84
CA ILE A 192 3.57 7.59 -15.68
C ILE A 192 3.06 6.48 -14.79
N ASP A 193 1.98 5.82 -15.20
CA ASP A 193 1.39 4.71 -14.48
C ASP A 193 2.36 3.55 -14.28
N TRP A 194 2.13 2.78 -13.23
CA TRP A 194 2.99 1.65 -12.88
C TRP A 194 3.14 0.63 -14.00
N ALA A 195 2.04 0.28 -14.68
CA ALA A 195 2.05 -0.70 -15.75
C ALA A 195 2.88 -0.26 -16.97
N GLU A 196 3.02 1.05 -17.19
CA GLU A 196 3.74 1.63 -18.34
C GLU A 196 5.22 1.88 -18.02
N LEU A 197 5.61 1.88 -16.74
CA LEU A 197 6.97 2.23 -16.31
C LEU A 197 8.07 1.39 -16.94
N PRO A 198 8.00 0.03 -16.99
CA PRO A 198 9.07 -0.77 -17.59
C PRO A 198 9.33 -0.41 -19.07
N ALA A 199 8.25 -0.17 -19.83
CA ALA A 199 8.34 0.22 -21.23
C ALA A 199 8.96 1.63 -21.38
N ALA A 200 8.50 2.60 -20.58
CA ALA A 200 9.03 3.96 -20.62
C ALA A 200 10.53 4.03 -20.31
N LEU A 201 11.01 3.24 -19.33
CA LEU A 201 12.43 3.14 -18.99
C LEU A 201 13.24 2.45 -20.09
N SER A 202 12.76 1.33 -20.63
CA SER A 202 13.47 0.56 -21.66
C SER A 202 13.58 1.32 -22.99
N GLN A 203 12.59 2.14 -23.31
CA GLN A 203 12.58 3.00 -24.50
C GLN A 203 13.33 4.33 -24.30
N GLY A 204 13.81 4.63 -23.09
CA GLY A 204 14.50 5.89 -22.78
C GLY A 204 13.61 7.13 -22.82
N ILE A 205 12.28 6.97 -22.67
CA ILE A 205 11.33 8.10 -22.58
C ILE A 205 11.67 8.93 -21.33
N VAL A 206 12.13 8.27 -20.27
CA VAL A 206 12.65 8.87 -19.05
C VAL A 206 14.05 8.33 -18.75
N ASP A 207 14.91 9.15 -18.13
CA ASP A 207 16.29 8.79 -17.77
C ASP A 207 16.36 7.93 -16.50
N GLY A 208 15.37 8.07 -15.64
CA GLY A 208 15.31 7.38 -14.35
C GLY A 208 13.94 7.42 -13.72
N GLN A 209 13.87 6.86 -12.53
CA GLN A 209 12.69 6.82 -11.68
C GLN A 209 13.09 6.75 -10.20
N GLU A 210 12.14 6.78 -9.29
CA GLU A 210 12.32 6.56 -7.87
C GLU A 210 11.35 5.48 -7.36
N ASN A 211 11.82 4.57 -6.49
CA ASN A 211 11.00 3.47 -5.98
C ASN A 211 11.65 2.71 -4.84
N GLY A 212 10.84 1.93 -4.12
CA GLY A 212 11.32 0.91 -3.20
C GLY A 212 11.91 -0.31 -3.92
N VAL A 213 12.83 -1.01 -3.24
CA VAL A 213 13.54 -2.20 -3.76
C VAL A 213 12.57 -3.26 -4.24
N THR A 214 11.52 -3.52 -3.46
CA THR A 214 10.46 -4.48 -3.79
C THR A 214 9.88 -4.26 -5.19
N ASN A 215 9.63 -2.99 -5.56
CA ASN A 215 9.06 -2.64 -6.85
C ASN A 215 10.10 -2.71 -7.98
N ILE A 216 11.36 -2.31 -7.70
CA ILE A 216 12.46 -2.48 -8.65
C ILE A 216 12.63 -3.95 -9.05
N LEU A 217 12.49 -4.87 -8.08
CA LEU A 217 12.55 -6.30 -8.31
C LEU A 217 11.29 -6.82 -9.03
N ALA A 218 10.11 -6.40 -8.59
CA ALA A 218 8.82 -6.86 -9.12
C ALA A 218 8.67 -6.63 -10.62
N ALA A 219 9.09 -5.44 -11.08
CA ALA A 219 9.03 -5.04 -12.48
C ALA A 219 10.37 -5.19 -13.22
N SER A 220 11.36 -5.83 -12.60
CA SER A 220 12.71 -6.05 -13.17
C SER A 220 13.37 -4.78 -13.71
N LEU A 221 13.15 -3.63 -13.03
CA LEU A 221 13.64 -2.32 -13.50
C LEU A 221 15.16 -2.24 -13.61
N TYR A 222 15.89 -3.10 -12.87
CA TYR A 222 17.36 -3.24 -12.97
C TYR A 222 17.84 -3.65 -14.38
N GLN A 223 16.97 -4.12 -15.26
CA GLN A 223 17.34 -4.43 -16.65
C GLN A 223 17.62 -3.16 -17.45
N SER A 224 16.86 -2.09 -17.21
CA SER A 224 17.01 -0.79 -17.89
C SER A 224 17.67 0.28 -17.02
N GLN A 225 17.68 0.11 -15.69
CA GLN A 225 18.27 1.03 -14.73
C GLN A 225 19.59 0.47 -14.21
N LYS A 226 20.71 1.16 -14.46
CA LYS A 226 22.05 0.66 -14.13
C LYS A 226 22.59 1.16 -12.80
N HIS A 227 22.07 2.27 -12.30
CA HIS A 227 22.48 2.90 -11.06
C HIS A 227 21.32 3.00 -10.10
N VAL A 228 21.59 2.78 -8.82
CA VAL A 228 20.66 3.08 -7.71
C VAL A 228 21.43 3.91 -6.69
N THR A 229 20.80 4.99 -6.23
CA THR A 229 21.28 5.80 -5.14
C THR A 229 20.39 5.55 -3.92
N LEU A 230 20.97 4.97 -2.86
CA LEU A 230 20.26 4.64 -1.62
C LEU A 230 20.15 5.90 -0.74
N ASP A 231 19.27 6.81 -1.11
CA ASP A 231 19.05 8.09 -0.44
C ASP A 231 17.85 8.08 0.53
N GLY A 232 16.93 7.12 0.38
CA GLY A 232 15.81 6.95 1.29
C GLY A 232 14.86 8.14 1.40
N HIS A 233 14.65 8.87 0.31
CA HIS A 233 13.95 10.16 0.30
C HIS A 233 12.48 10.09 0.75
N VAL A 234 11.79 8.96 0.58
CA VAL A 234 10.40 8.76 1.03
C VAL A 234 10.22 7.35 1.56
N TYR A 235 9.64 7.23 2.75
CA TYR A 235 8.95 6.01 3.16
C TYR A 235 7.57 6.02 2.51
N SER A 236 7.36 5.13 1.56
CA SER A 236 6.12 5.00 0.80
C SER A 236 5.29 3.85 1.36
N LEU A 237 3.99 3.98 1.33
CA LEU A 237 3.09 3.01 1.92
C LEU A 237 2.11 2.41 0.91
N HIS A 238 1.60 1.24 1.26
CA HIS A 238 0.41 0.63 0.69
C HIS A 238 -0.73 0.68 1.69
N ALA A 239 -1.93 0.92 1.21
CA ALA A 239 -3.13 0.80 1.99
C ALA A 239 -3.92 -0.46 1.59
N TYR A 240 -4.36 -1.22 2.58
CA TYR A 240 -5.40 -2.23 2.43
C TYR A 240 -6.74 -1.51 2.47
N LEU A 241 -7.41 -1.44 1.34
CA LEU A 241 -8.63 -0.70 1.13
C LEU A 241 -9.79 -1.64 0.83
N MET A 242 -10.90 -1.47 1.52
CA MET A 242 -12.09 -2.29 1.33
C MET A 242 -13.30 -1.41 0.99
N SER A 243 -14.17 -1.90 0.11
CA SER A 243 -15.50 -1.32 -0.09
C SER A 243 -16.27 -1.32 1.23
N ASP A 244 -16.63 -0.13 1.73
CA ASP A 244 -17.40 -0.07 2.99
C ASP A 244 -18.79 -0.69 2.83
N ALA A 245 -19.41 -0.54 1.68
CA ALA A 245 -20.71 -1.17 1.40
C ALA A 245 -20.63 -2.70 1.51
N PHE A 246 -19.55 -3.31 0.99
CA PHE A 246 -19.32 -4.75 1.16
C PHE A 246 -19.09 -5.12 2.63
N TYR A 247 -18.20 -4.38 3.32
CA TYR A 247 -17.87 -4.61 4.72
C TYR A 247 -19.11 -4.52 5.63
N GLN A 248 -19.96 -3.53 5.43
CA GLN A 248 -21.22 -3.38 6.18
C GLN A 248 -22.20 -4.53 5.91
N GLY A 249 -22.17 -5.10 4.72
CA GLY A 249 -22.98 -6.28 4.37
C GLY A 249 -22.49 -7.58 5.00
N LEU A 250 -21.32 -7.64 5.65
CA LEU A 250 -20.81 -8.82 6.35
C LEU A 250 -21.49 -8.98 7.73
N THR A 251 -21.61 -10.23 8.19
CA THR A 251 -21.97 -10.50 9.59
C THR A 251 -20.84 -10.06 10.54
N ALA A 252 -21.13 -9.93 11.83
CA ALA A 252 -20.10 -9.59 12.82
C ALA A 252 -18.96 -10.62 12.84
N GLU A 253 -19.26 -11.91 12.69
CA GLU A 253 -18.28 -12.98 12.61
C GLU A 253 -17.43 -12.86 11.33
N GLN A 254 -18.07 -12.65 10.17
CA GLN A 254 -17.35 -12.45 8.90
C GLN A 254 -16.46 -11.21 8.92
N ARG A 255 -16.91 -10.10 9.54
CA ARG A 255 -16.06 -8.91 9.72
C ARG A 255 -14.81 -9.24 10.52
N LYS A 256 -14.96 -9.92 11.65
CA LYS A 256 -13.81 -10.33 12.47
C LYS A 256 -12.84 -11.20 11.68
N ILE A 257 -13.32 -12.16 10.91
CA ILE A 257 -12.49 -13.03 10.08
C ILE A 257 -11.70 -12.19 9.03
N VAL A 258 -12.36 -11.22 8.40
CA VAL A 258 -11.73 -10.33 7.42
C VAL A 258 -10.69 -9.43 8.09
N ASP A 259 -11.01 -8.85 9.25
CA ASP A 259 -10.10 -7.98 10.01
C ASP A 259 -8.84 -8.76 10.45
N ASP A 260 -9.01 -9.96 11.01
CA ASP A 260 -7.90 -10.84 11.40
C ASP A 260 -7.06 -11.22 10.16
N GLY A 261 -7.71 -11.50 9.03
CA GLY A 261 -7.04 -11.81 7.75
C GLY A 261 -6.20 -10.64 7.23
N VAL A 262 -6.69 -9.41 7.34
CA VAL A 262 -5.94 -8.20 6.96
C VAL A 262 -4.73 -8.00 7.87
N GLU A 263 -4.87 -8.21 9.17
CA GLU A 263 -3.74 -8.11 10.11
C GLU A 263 -2.64 -9.14 9.80
N ILE A 264 -3.00 -10.39 9.48
CA ILE A 264 -2.06 -11.42 9.05
C ILE A 264 -1.35 -10.99 7.75
N ALA A 265 -2.11 -10.54 6.76
CA ALA A 265 -1.57 -10.08 5.48
C ALA A 265 -0.62 -8.88 5.66
N LYS A 266 -0.99 -7.89 6.47
CA LYS A 266 -0.15 -6.73 6.82
C LYS A 266 1.18 -7.18 7.42
N GLY A 267 1.15 -8.13 8.36
CA GLY A 267 2.35 -8.64 9.02
C GLY A 267 3.33 -9.27 8.03
N ILE A 268 2.85 -10.12 7.12
CA ILE A 268 3.66 -10.75 6.08
C ILE A 268 4.21 -9.70 5.10
N HIS A 269 3.35 -8.79 4.65
CA HIS A 269 3.72 -7.72 3.72
C HIS A 269 4.85 -6.86 4.28
N ARG A 270 4.68 -6.32 5.50
CA ARG A 270 5.70 -5.51 6.18
C ARG A 270 7.00 -6.27 6.39
N LYS A 271 6.93 -7.52 6.87
CA LYS A 271 8.13 -8.33 7.10
C LYS A 271 8.94 -8.52 5.82
N MET A 272 8.31 -8.98 4.75
CA MET A 272 9.01 -9.25 3.49
C MET A 272 9.56 -7.98 2.85
N THR A 273 8.82 -6.86 2.88
CA THR A 273 9.28 -5.57 2.35
C THR A 273 10.45 -5.04 3.17
N SER A 274 10.36 -5.06 4.50
CA SER A 274 11.44 -4.63 5.39
C SER A 274 12.72 -5.44 5.20
N GLU A 275 12.62 -6.76 5.03
CA GLU A 275 13.77 -7.63 4.74
C GLU A 275 14.46 -7.24 3.41
N GLN A 276 13.67 -6.87 2.40
CA GLN A 276 14.22 -6.40 1.13
C GLN A 276 14.87 -5.02 1.26
N ASP A 277 14.25 -4.09 1.99
CA ASP A 277 14.78 -2.74 2.20
C ASP A 277 16.11 -2.78 2.98
N ILE A 278 16.19 -3.58 4.05
CA ILE A 278 17.42 -3.76 4.84
C ILE A 278 18.57 -4.30 3.97
N ASN A 279 18.27 -5.16 3.01
CA ASN A 279 19.25 -5.79 2.13
C ASN A 279 19.35 -5.12 0.74
N ALA A 280 18.81 -3.90 0.58
CA ALA A 280 18.67 -3.20 -0.70
C ALA A 280 19.94 -3.19 -1.52
N GLY A 281 21.05 -2.70 -0.96
CA GLY A 281 22.33 -2.60 -1.65
C GLY A 281 22.83 -3.96 -2.13
N LYS A 282 22.79 -4.99 -1.27
CA LYS A 282 23.23 -6.34 -1.63
C LYS A 282 22.36 -6.95 -2.74
N ILE A 283 21.04 -6.80 -2.62
CA ILE A 283 20.09 -7.38 -3.58
C ILE A 283 20.26 -6.72 -4.95
N LEU A 284 20.31 -5.39 -5.02
CA LEU A 284 20.40 -4.66 -6.29
C LEU A 284 21.76 -4.79 -6.95
N SER A 285 22.84 -4.83 -6.16
CA SER A 285 24.18 -5.16 -6.66
C SER A 285 24.24 -6.55 -7.29
N ALA A 286 23.61 -7.55 -6.66
CA ALA A 286 23.51 -8.90 -7.22
C ALA A 286 22.67 -8.96 -8.52
N LYS A 287 21.84 -7.95 -8.79
CA LYS A 287 21.10 -7.77 -10.06
C LYS A 287 21.90 -6.98 -11.11
N GLY A 288 23.15 -6.62 -10.82
CA GLY A 288 24.05 -5.92 -11.73
C GLY A 288 23.90 -4.39 -11.72
N MET A 289 23.23 -3.82 -10.73
CA MET A 289 23.16 -2.37 -10.54
C MET A 289 24.42 -1.86 -9.81
N THR A 290 24.91 -0.68 -10.21
CA THR A 290 25.88 0.08 -9.43
C THR A 290 25.13 0.77 -8.27
N VAL A 291 25.46 0.37 -7.05
CA VAL A 291 24.87 0.91 -5.83
C VAL A 291 25.70 2.06 -5.29
N THR A 292 25.05 3.19 -5.04
CA THR A 292 25.65 4.36 -4.40
C THR A 292 24.95 4.61 -3.07
N GLU A 293 25.69 4.61 -1.98
CA GLU A 293 25.21 5.01 -0.66
C GLU A 293 25.60 6.46 -0.40
N LEU A 294 24.66 7.27 0.07
CA LEU A 294 24.92 8.67 0.42
C LEU A 294 25.31 8.78 1.90
N SER A 295 26.26 9.70 2.18
CA SER A 295 26.52 10.08 3.57
C SER A 295 25.32 10.83 4.18
N PRO A 296 25.22 10.89 5.52
CA PRO A 296 24.18 11.70 6.18
C PRO A 296 24.19 13.16 5.75
N GLU A 297 25.35 13.73 5.48
CA GLU A 297 25.52 15.12 5.02
C GLU A 297 24.95 15.30 3.59
N GLN A 298 25.20 14.32 2.70
CA GLN A 298 24.65 14.33 1.35
C GLN A 298 23.12 14.20 1.40
N ILE A 299 22.58 13.28 2.20
CA ILE A 299 21.12 13.14 2.41
C ILE A 299 20.53 14.45 2.93
N ASP A 300 21.20 15.15 3.84
CA ASP A 300 20.75 16.41 4.40
C ASP A 300 20.64 17.53 3.34
N VAL A 301 21.48 17.52 2.32
CA VAL A 301 21.36 18.46 1.18
C VAL A 301 20.05 18.22 0.42
N PHE A 302 19.73 16.96 0.09
CA PHE A 302 18.45 16.64 -0.57
C PHE A 302 17.26 17.00 0.30
N ARG A 303 17.31 16.67 1.60
CA ARG A 303 16.24 16.97 2.57
C ARG A 303 15.95 18.46 2.65
N LYS A 304 16.98 19.29 2.77
CA LYS A 304 16.85 20.76 2.88
C LYS A 304 16.19 21.41 1.66
N ILE A 305 16.27 20.77 0.50
CA ILE A 305 15.62 21.23 -0.73
C ILE A 305 14.21 20.66 -0.86
N ALA A 306 14.08 19.33 -0.78
CA ALA A 306 12.83 18.63 -1.08
C ALA A 306 11.76 18.83 0.01
N GLN A 307 12.12 18.68 1.29
CA GLN A 307 11.16 18.66 2.38
C GLN A 307 10.39 19.99 2.55
N PRO A 308 11.04 21.19 2.56
CA PRO A 308 10.30 22.45 2.67
C PRO A 308 9.38 22.72 1.48
N ALA A 309 9.81 22.39 0.26
CA ALA A 309 9.03 22.60 -0.96
C ALA A 309 7.77 21.72 -0.95
N VAL A 310 7.94 20.44 -0.65
CA VAL A 310 6.82 19.49 -0.57
C VAL A 310 5.91 19.81 0.61
N ARG A 311 6.47 20.19 1.77
CA ARG A 311 5.68 20.63 2.92
C ARG A 311 4.78 21.81 2.59
N ALA A 312 5.31 22.84 1.94
CA ALA A 312 4.54 24.02 1.52
C ALA A 312 3.41 23.64 0.56
N HIS A 313 3.67 22.70 -0.38
CA HIS A 313 2.66 22.16 -1.28
C HIS A 313 1.57 21.43 -0.49
N LEU A 314 1.93 20.52 0.41
CA LEU A 314 0.98 19.76 1.22
C LEU A 314 0.13 20.65 2.12
N GLU A 315 0.74 21.63 2.80
CA GLU A 315 0.04 22.59 3.65
C GLU A 315 -1.01 23.41 2.87
N LYS A 316 -0.71 23.75 1.61
CA LYS A 316 -1.64 24.42 0.71
C LYS A 316 -2.81 23.52 0.29
N GLU A 317 -2.52 22.27 -0.03
CA GLU A 317 -3.47 21.34 -0.65
C GLU A 317 -4.34 20.58 0.37
N THR A 318 -3.80 20.30 1.57
CA THR A 318 -4.46 19.47 2.60
C THR A 318 -4.68 20.20 3.93
N GLY A 319 -4.15 21.42 4.05
CA GLY A 319 -4.25 22.24 5.27
C GLY A 319 -3.07 22.03 6.22
N LYS A 320 -2.63 23.16 6.82
CA LYS A 320 -1.50 23.19 7.77
C LYS A 320 -1.73 22.34 9.01
N GLU A 321 -2.98 22.25 9.47
CA GLU A 321 -3.33 21.48 10.68
C GLU A 321 -3.05 20.00 10.49
N LEU A 322 -3.47 19.40 9.38
CA LEU A 322 -3.27 17.97 9.13
C LEU A 322 -1.79 17.62 9.00
N VAL A 323 -1.03 18.45 8.26
CA VAL A 323 0.42 18.25 8.11
C VAL A 323 1.12 18.42 9.46
N GLY A 324 0.72 19.41 10.26
CA GLY A 324 1.24 19.64 11.62
C GLY A 324 1.00 18.44 12.54
N LYS A 325 -0.22 17.92 12.58
CA LYS A 325 -0.58 16.73 13.36
C LYS A 325 0.28 15.51 12.99
N LEU A 326 0.55 15.29 11.69
CA LEU A 326 1.41 14.19 11.23
C LEU A 326 2.85 14.37 11.73
N ILE A 327 3.40 15.57 11.61
CA ILE A 327 4.77 15.88 12.06
C ILE A 327 4.88 15.69 13.59
N GLU A 328 3.90 16.15 14.35
CA GLU A 328 3.84 15.97 15.82
C GLU A 328 3.74 14.50 16.21
N ALA A 329 2.87 13.73 15.53
CA ALA A 329 2.75 12.29 15.76
C ALA A 329 4.07 11.54 15.45
N THR A 330 4.77 11.97 14.38
CA THR A 330 6.07 11.41 14.00
C THR A 330 7.12 11.73 15.07
N ALA A 331 7.22 12.98 15.50
CA ALA A 331 8.17 13.39 16.56
C ALA A 331 7.90 12.70 17.91
N ALA A 332 6.63 12.40 18.22
CA ALA A 332 6.27 11.63 19.40
C ALA A 332 6.71 10.16 19.30
N ALA A 333 6.50 9.55 18.12
CA ALA A 333 6.90 8.16 17.87
C ALA A 333 8.43 7.97 17.88
N GLU A 334 9.19 8.94 17.39
CA GLU A 334 10.66 8.91 17.39
C GLU A 334 11.28 8.84 18.79
N LYS A 335 10.60 9.37 19.81
CA LYS A 335 11.07 9.30 21.21
C LYS A 335 10.96 7.90 21.80
N SER A 336 10.15 7.04 21.19
CA SER A 336 9.86 5.68 21.69
C SER A 336 10.50 4.59 20.84
N HIS A 337 11.03 4.93 19.67
CA HIS A 337 11.60 4.01 18.66
C HIS A 337 12.88 4.56 18.03
#